data_2300fdeae35e98206c4e558ecaf73b11
#
_entry.id   2300fdeae35e98206c4e558ecaf73b11
#
_cell.length_a   1.000
_cell.length_b   1.000
_cell.length_c   1.000
_cell.angle_alpha   90.00
_cell.angle_beta   90.00
_cell.angle_gamma   90.00
#
_symmetry.space_group_name_H-M   'P 1'
#
loop_
_entity.id
_entity.type
_entity.pdbx_description
1 polymer ?
#
loop_
_entity_poly.entity_id
_entity_poly.type
_entity_poly.pdbx_seq_one_letter_code
_entity_poly.pdbx_strand_id
1 'polypeptide(L)'
;MLLWLVSVSALTAQSAVEPSALRARVLSLIKASGAEVAVAFRTIDGRQELLIDPDTTFHAASTMKLPVMIELFRQAEAGMLSLDDPLPIRNVFHSIVDGSEYPLDVGDDSDAEVYKAIGGTLTLRQLAEAMITVSSNFAANLLIERLGVENIRRTVTKIGADGMQVLRGVEDAKAFEKGMNNTTTARGLLVLLEKLANGPVVSTKADADMIAMLSRQTFNDAIPAGVPAGTRIAHKTGTITKIHHDAAIVFAPRPYVLVVLVRGLQEEKESAALIAAISREVWGAVR
;
A
#
# COMPACT_ATOMS: atom_id res chain seq x y z
N MET A 1 -49.36 45.21 -5.07
CA MET A 1 -49.26 43.94 -4.31
C MET A 1 -48.45 42.97 -5.15
N LEU A 2 -47.13 42.91 -4.90
CA LEU A 2 -46.20 42.04 -5.67
C LEU A 2 -46.02 40.73 -4.88
N LEU A 3 -46.46 39.61 -5.43
CA LEU A 3 -46.17 38.26 -4.88
C LEU A 3 -44.76 37.84 -5.31
N TRP A 4 -43.90 37.60 -4.31
CA TRP A 4 -42.62 36.91 -4.50
C TRP A 4 -42.86 35.42 -4.45
N LEU A 5 -42.62 34.73 -5.57
CA LEU A 5 -42.53 33.28 -5.64
C LEU A 5 -41.12 32.86 -5.15
N VAL A 6 -41.04 32.25 -3.98
CA VAL A 6 -39.83 31.61 -3.46
C VAL A 6 -39.79 30.21 -4.06
N SER A 7 -38.86 30.01 -5.00
CA SER A 7 -38.51 28.66 -5.52
C SER A 7 -37.70 27.91 -4.45
N VAL A 8 -38.30 26.92 -3.83
CA VAL A 8 -37.60 25.97 -2.98
C VAL A 8 -36.99 24.89 -3.91
N SER A 9 -35.68 24.99 -4.14
CA SER A 9 -34.93 23.90 -4.80
C SER A 9 -34.81 22.74 -3.81
N ALA A 10 -35.51 21.65 -4.08
CA ALA A 10 -35.34 20.40 -3.37
C ALA A 10 -33.94 19.83 -3.67
N LEU A 11 -33.00 19.91 -2.73
CA LEU A 11 -31.80 19.10 -2.75
C LEU A 11 -32.26 17.63 -2.61
N THR A 12 -32.18 16.88 -3.68
CA THR A 12 -32.31 15.41 -3.62
C THR A 12 -31.12 14.86 -2.85
N ALA A 13 -31.33 14.50 -1.60
CA ALA A 13 -30.39 13.70 -0.82
C ALA A 13 -30.22 12.36 -1.56
N GLN A 14 -29.07 12.18 -2.20
CA GLN A 14 -28.69 10.92 -2.82
C GLN A 14 -28.52 9.91 -1.70
N SER A 15 -29.39 8.89 -1.62
CA SER A 15 -29.38 7.88 -0.57
C SER A 15 -28.06 7.12 -0.62
N ALA A 16 -27.39 6.99 0.54
CA ALA A 16 -26.23 6.13 0.70
C ALA A 16 -26.57 4.72 0.18
N VAL A 17 -25.70 4.17 -0.65
CA VAL A 17 -25.89 2.80 -1.18
C VAL A 17 -25.84 1.81 -0.03
N GLU A 18 -26.87 0.95 0.06
CA GLU A 18 -26.91 -0.12 1.04
C GLU A 18 -25.66 -1.02 0.95
N PRO A 19 -25.01 -1.40 2.06
CA PRO A 19 -23.82 -2.24 2.07
C PRO A 19 -23.96 -3.55 1.26
N SER A 20 -25.17 -4.12 1.24
CA SER A 20 -25.50 -5.33 0.47
C SER A 20 -25.42 -5.08 -1.04
N ALA A 21 -25.85 -3.92 -1.51
CA ALA A 21 -25.79 -3.54 -2.93
C ALA A 21 -24.34 -3.29 -3.41
N LEU A 22 -23.50 -2.63 -2.59
CA LEU A 22 -22.08 -2.46 -2.89
C LEU A 22 -21.39 -3.84 -3.00
N ARG A 23 -21.62 -4.72 -2.02
CA ARG A 23 -21.05 -6.07 -2.01
C ARG A 23 -21.42 -6.85 -3.28
N ALA A 24 -22.69 -6.80 -3.70
CA ALA A 24 -23.17 -7.50 -4.88
C ALA A 24 -22.47 -7.01 -6.16
N ARG A 25 -22.31 -5.67 -6.31
CA ARG A 25 -21.60 -5.09 -7.47
C ARG A 25 -20.13 -5.47 -7.48
N VAL A 26 -19.42 -5.39 -6.36
CA VAL A 26 -18.00 -5.79 -6.28
C VAL A 26 -17.83 -7.27 -6.57
N LEU A 27 -18.68 -8.16 -6.02
CA LEU A 27 -18.64 -9.60 -6.32
C LEU A 27 -18.91 -9.89 -7.80
N SER A 28 -19.79 -9.12 -8.46
CA SER A 28 -20.02 -9.25 -9.90
C SER A 28 -18.77 -8.91 -10.72
N LEU A 29 -18.05 -7.85 -10.38
CA LEU A 29 -16.78 -7.48 -11.02
C LEU A 29 -15.73 -8.57 -10.85
N ILE A 30 -15.56 -9.08 -9.60
CA ILE A 30 -14.63 -10.16 -9.29
C ILE A 30 -14.96 -11.41 -10.11
N LYS A 31 -16.22 -11.84 -10.11
CA LYS A 31 -16.66 -13.01 -10.88
C LYS A 31 -16.40 -12.85 -12.37
N ALA A 32 -16.67 -11.68 -12.93
CA ALA A 32 -16.48 -11.41 -14.36
C ALA A 32 -15.00 -11.42 -14.77
N SER A 33 -14.09 -11.06 -13.87
CA SER A 33 -12.65 -11.03 -14.15
C SER A 33 -12.00 -12.42 -14.20
N GLY A 34 -12.58 -13.42 -13.52
CA GLY A 34 -11.98 -14.74 -13.32
C GLY A 34 -10.75 -14.74 -12.38
N ALA A 35 -10.40 -13.59 -11.79
CA ALA A 35 -9.30 -13.47 -10.84
C ALA A 35 -9.69 -13.94 -9.44
N GLU A 36 -8.69 -14.28 -8.64
CA GLU A 36 -8.83 -14.38 -7.19
C GLU A 36 -8.54 -12.99 -6.58
N VAL A 37 -9.52 -12.47 -5.82
CA VAL A 37 -9.48 -11.09 -5.31
C VAL A 37 -9.87 -11.07 -3.84
N ALA A 38 -9.06 -10.36 -3.03
CA ALA A 38 -9.45 -9.99 -1.67
C ALA A 38 -9.68 -8.46 -1.60
N VAL A 39 -10.75 -8.06 -0.93
CA VAL A 39 -11.10 -6.66 -0.72
C VAL A 39 -11.31 -6.38 0.76
N ALA A 40 -10.70 -5.31 1.24
CA ALA A 40 -11.00 -4.74 2.55
C ALA A 40 -11.19 -3.23 2.41
N PHE A 41 -12.38 -2.78 2.76
CA PHE A 41 -12.77 -1.37 2.78
C PHE A 41 -13.37 -1.02 4.13
N ARG A 42 -12.99 0.15 4.66
CA ARG A 42 -13.64 0.74 5.84
C ARG A 42 -13.51 2.25 5.82
N THR A 43 -14.60 2.96 6.14
CA THR A 43 -14.54 4.41 6.38
C THR A 43 -13.80 4.70 7.68
N ILE A 44 -13.08 5.82 7.75
CA ILE A 44 -12.28 6.19 8.92
C ILE A 44 -13.15 6.35 10.19
N ASP A 45 -14.41 6.74 10.04
CA ASP A 45 -15.38 6.81 11.12
C ASP A 45 -15.98 5.45 11.52
N GLY A 46 -15.56 4.36 10.85
CA GLY A 46 -15.98 2.97 11.11
C GLY A 46 -17.43 2.65 10.74
N ARG A 47 -18.18 3.55 10.10
CA ARG A 47 -19.63 3.38 9.86
C ARG A 47 -19.95 2.49 8.65
N GLN A 48 -19.03 2.35 7.72
CA GLN A 48 -19.18 1.50 6.54
C GLN A 48 -17.99 0.58 6.39
N GLU A 49 -18.26 -0.68 6.08
CA GLU A 49 -17.25 -1.70 5.88
C GLU A 49 -17.67 -2.65 4.76
N LEU A 50 -16.70 -3.10 3.96
CA LEU A 50 -16.84 -4.20 3.02
C LEU A 50 -15.61 -5.11 3.12
N LEU A 51 -15.84 -6.37 3.45
CA LEU A 51 -14.79 -7.39 3.53
C LEU A 51 -15.16 -8.55 2.61
N ILE A 52 -14.29 -8.87 1.63
CA ILE A 52 -14.40 -10.02 0.73
C ILE A 52 -13.09 -10.76 0.82
N ASP A 53 -13.11 -11.99 1.29
CA ASP A 53 -11.94 -12.85 1.48
C ASP A 53 -10.75 -12.16 2.15
N PRO A 54 -10.99 -11.32 3.21
CA PRO A 54 -10.02 -10.36 3.72
C PRO A 54 -8.81 -11.01 4.37
N ASP A 55 -8.92 -12.28 4.79
CA ASP A 55 -7.90 -13.05 5.49
C ASP A 55 -7.15 -14.03 4.57
N THR A 56 -7.52 -14.07 3.29
CA THR A 56 -6.78 -14.86 2.29
C THR A 56 -5.37 -14.33 2.14
N THR A 57 -4.40 -15.24 2.23
CA THR A 57 -2.98 -14.91 2.12
C THR A 57 -2.58 -14.73 0.66
N PHE A 58 -1.93 -13.60 0.37
CA PHE A 58 -1.32 -13.28 -0.92
C PHE A 58 0.19 -13.08 -0.74
N HIS A 59 0.97 -13.27 -1.81
CA HIS A 59 2.32 -12.74 -1.87
C HIS A 59 2.24 -11.21 -1.78
N ALA A 60 3.00 -10.60 -0.87
CA ALA A 60 2.84 -9.17 -0.58
C ALA A 60 3.26 -8.25 -1.72
N ALA A 61 4.10 -8.71 -2.64
CA ALA A 61 4.76 -7.86 -3.62
C ALA A 61 5.31 -6.59 -2.93
N SER A 62 5.23 -5.43 -3.54
CA SER A 62 5.75 -4.18 -2.94
C SER A 62 4.88 -3.57 -1.84
N THR A 63 3.71 -4.14 -1.51
CA THR A 63 2.94 -3.66 -0.34
C THR A 63 3.67 -3.92 0.99
N MET A 64 4.62 -4.87 1.01
CA MET A 64 5.49 -5.13 2.16
C MET A 64 6.39 -3.94 2.54
N LYS A 65 6.55 -2.95 1.64
CA LYS A 65 7.33 -1.72 1.88
C LYS A 65 6.63 -0.77 2.87
N LEU A 66 5.32 -0.91 3.08
CA LEU A 66 4.57 -0.14 4.09
C LEU A 66 5.10 -0.35 5.50
N PRO A 67 5.17 -1.57 6.05
CA PRO A 67 5.74 -1.78 7.38
C PRO A 67 7.23 -1.47 7.49
N VAL A 68 8.00 -1.56 6.39
CA VAL A 68 9.40 -1.10 6.36
C VAL A 68 9.48 0.41 6.60
N MET A 69 8.65 1.20 5.91
CA MET A 69 8.56 2.64 6.13
C MET A 69 8.16 2.97 7.58
N ILE A 70 7.14 2.31 8.13
CA ILE A 70 6.70 2.55 9.51
C ILE A 70 7.81 2.25 10.51
N GLU A 71 8.53 1.14 10.32
CA GLU A 71 9.66 0.79 11.21
C GLU A 71 10.79 1.81 11.13
N LEU A 72 11.09 2.33 9.94
CA LEU A 72 12.08 3.39 9.77
C LEU A 72 11.70 4.63 10.60
N PHE A 73 10.47 5.11 10.46
CA PHE A 73 10.01 6.27 11.21
C PHE A 73 9.91 6.01 12.72
N ARG A 74 9.56 4.77 13.12
CA ARG A 74 9.55 4.38 14.53
C ARG A 74 10.95 4.40 15.15
N GLN A 75 11.97 3.91 14.44
CA GLN A 75 13.36 3.98 14.93
C GLN A 75 13.86 5.42 14.98
N ALA A 76 13.46 6.26 14.01
CA ALA A 76 13.80 7.68 14.02
C ALA A 76 13.17 8.43 15.21
N GLU A 77 11.89 8.19 15.48
CA GLU A 77 11.18 8.78 16.62
C GLU A 77 11.78 8.33 17.96
N ALA A 78 12.25 7.10 18.04
CA ALA A 78 12.94 6.56 19.22
C ALA A 78 14.39 7.05 19.36
N GLY A 79 14.91 7.90 18.47
CA GLY A 79 16.28 8.41 18.49
C GLY A 79 17.35 7.35 18.22
N MET A 80 16.97 6.20 17.64
CA MET A 80 17.91 5.12 17.28
C MET A 80 18.68 5.41 15.99
N LEU A 81 18.13 6.28 15.14
CA LEU A 81 18.70 6.78 13.91
C LEU A 81 18.07 8.15 13.58
N SER A 82 18.64 8.85 12.58
CA SER A 82 18.04 10.03 11.97
C SER A 82 17.64 9.71 10.53
N LEU A 83 16.53 10.26 10.05
CA LEU A 83 16.16 10.14 8.63
C LEU A 83 17.21 10.80 7.72
N ASP A 84 18.03 11.70 8.25
CA ASP A 84 19.11 12.38 7.52
C ASP A 84 20.46 11.62 7.63
N ASP A 85 20.51 10.49 8.36
CA ASP A 85 21.72 9.67 8.44
C ASP A 85 22.09 9.15 7.05
N PRO A 86 23.38 9.26 6.64
CA PRO A 86 23.86 8.70 5.40
C PRO A 86 24.00 7.18 5.49
N LEU A 87 23.50 6.47 4.47
CA LEU A 87 23.69 5.04 4.30
C LEU A 87 24.60 4.79 3.09
N PRO A 88 25.71 4.01 3.24
CA PRO A 88 26.53 3.58 2.10
C PRO A 88 25.72 2.71 1.13
N ILE A 89 25.77 3.03 -0.17
CA ILE A 89 25.05 2.31 -1.20
C ILE A 89 25.92 1.19 -1.79
N ARG A 90 25.52 -0.06 -1.50
CA ARG A 90 26.21 -1.26 -1.96
C ARG A 90 25.17 -2.23 -2.51
N ASN A 91 25.40 -2.76 -3.71
CA ASN A 91 24.50 -3.75 -4.33
C ASN A 91 24.99 -5.17 -4.03
N VAL A 92 24.97 -5.52 -2.75
CA VAL A 92 25.30 -6.86 -2.24
C VAL A 92 24.38 -7.15 -1.08
N PHE A 93 23.58 -8.21 -1.21
CA PHE A 93 22.61 -8.67 -0.20
C PHE A 93 22.86 -10.15 0.10
N HIS A 94 22.29 -10.67 1.18
CA HIS A 94 22.52 -12.05 1.59
C HIS A 94 21.21 -12.83 1.64
N SER A 95 21.20 -13.99 0.98
CA SER A 95 20.06 -14.89 1.02
C SER A 95 19.78 -15.37 2.44
N ILE A 96 18.51 -15.37 2.85
CA ILE A 96 18.08 -15.89 4.15
C ILE A 96 18.17 -17.42 4.24
N VAL A 97 18.44 -18.08 3.11
CA VAL A 97 18.51 -19.55 3.03
C VAL A 97 19.85 -20.08 3.48
N ASP A 98 20.94 -19.47 3.01
CA ASP A 98 22.30 -19.98 3.20
C ASP A 98 23.36 -18.88 3.39
N GLY A 99 22.95 -17.62 3.43
CA GLY A 99 23.85 -16.47 3.59
C GLY A 99 24.68 -16.13 2.36
N SER A 100 24.43 -16.76 1.22
CA SER A 100 25.14 -16.43 -0.02
C SER A 100 24.76 -15.04 -0.53
N GLU A 101 25.73 -14.37 -1.13
CA GLU A 101 25.55 -13.05 -1.70
C GLU A 101 24.71 -13.08 -2.99
N TYR A 102 23.88 -12.05 -3.18
CA TYR A 102 23.19 -11.76 -4.44
C TYR A 102 23.09 -10.24 -4.66
N PRO A 103 23.27 -9.77 -5.89
CA PRO A 103 22.94 -8.39 -6.27
C PRO A 103 21.49 -8.29 -6.77
N LEU A 104 20.97 -7.06 -6.87
CA LEU A 104 19.77 -6.75 -7.64
C LEU A 104 20.16 -6.28 -9.05
N ASP A 105 19.32 -6.61 -10.04
CA ASP A 105 19.47 -6.11 -11.41
C ASP A 105 18.67 -4.80 -11.58
N VAL A 106 19.32 -3.77 -12.10
CA VAL A 106 18.68 -2.48 -12.40
C VAL A 106 17.57 -2.63 -13.45
N GLY A 107 17.64 -3.63 -14.31
CA GLY A 107 16.62 -3.91 -15.33
C GLY A 107 15.31 -4.46 -14.77
N ASP A 108 15.37 -5.05 -13.57
CA ASP A 108 14.21 -5.62 -12.86
C ASP A 108 13.65 -4.67 -11.79
N ASP A 109 14.32 -3.53 -11.55
CA ASP A 109 13.84 -2.51 -10.59
C ASP A 109 13.02 -1.43 -11.31
N SER A 110 12.02 -0.90 -10.64
CA SER A 110 11.22 0.23 -11.12
C SER A 110 11.94 1.59 -11.02
N ASP A 111 13.12 1.62 -10.39
CA ASP A 111 13.94 2.82 -10.19
C ASP A 111 15.42 2.57 -10.46
N ALA A 112 15.98 3.27 -11.44
CA ALA A 112 17.42 3.23 -11.74
C ALA A 112 18.23 4.31 -10.98
N GLU A 113 17.60 5.27 -10.31
CA GLU A 113 18.31 6.43 -9.73
C GLU A 113 19.15 6.02 -8.52
N VAL A 114 18.64 5.13 -7.66
CA VAL A 114 19.38 4.65 -6.48
C VAL A 114 20.66 3.92 -6.89
N TYR A 115 20.66 3.20 -8.04
CA TYR A 115 21.85 2.50 -8.55
C TYR A 115 22.99 3.45 -8.95
N LYS A 116 22.68 4.69 -9.35
CA LYS A 116 23.69 5.71 -9.67
C LYS A 116 24.50 6.17 -8.46
N ALA A 117 23.99 5.91 -7.26
CA ALA A 117 24.67 6.26 -6.01
C ALA A 117 25.58 5.14 -5.48
N ILE A 118 25.73 4.01 -6.18
CA ILE A 118 26.63 2.90 -5.77
C ILE A 118 28.06 3.44 -5.56
N GLY A 119 28.64 3.11 -4.40
CA GLY A 119 29.95 3.60 -3.97
C GLY A 119 29.92 4.94 -3.24
N GLY A 120 28.76 5.61 -3.21
CA GLY A 120 28.49 6.81 -2.42
C GLY A 120 27.53 6.56 -1.27
N THR A 121 26.77 7.58 -0.90
CA THR A 121 25.77 7.53 0.17
C THR A 121 24.47 8.21 -0.25
N LEU A 122 23.33 7.71 0.28
CA LEU A 122 22.04 8.40 0.30
C LEU A 122 21.54 8.48 1.73
N THR A 123 20.70 9.46 2.05
CA THR A 123 20.06 9.51 3.36
C THR A 123 18.96 8.45 3.47
N LEU A 124 18.64 8.04 4.70
CA LEU A 124 17.53 7.11 4.94
C LEU A 124 16.20 7.67 4.42
N ARG A 125 16.00 8.99 4.46
CA ARG A 125 14.85 9.68 3.87
C ARG A 125 14.81 9.52 2.35
N GLN A 126 15.92 9.72 1.65
CA GLN A 126 15.99 9.56 0.20
C GLN A 126 15.67 8.12 -0.21
N LEU A 127 16.18 7.14 0.53
CA LEU A 127 15.86 5.72 0.28
C LEU A 127 14.39 5.43 0.55
N ALA A 128 13.79 5.97 1.62
CA ALA A 128 12.37 5.80 1.90
C ALA A 128 11.48 6.42 0.79
N GLU A 129 11.85 7.61 0.30
CA GLU A 129 11.17 8.24 -0.85
C GLU A 129 11.20 7.34 -2.08
N ALA A 130 12.37 6.84 -2.49
CA ALA A 130 12.51 5.94 -3.64
C ALA A 130 11.73 4.64 -3.43
N MET A 131 11.82 4.02 -2.23
CA MET A 131 11.10 2.80 -1.89
C MET A 131 9.58 2.96 -2.00
N ILE A 132 9.03 4.10 -1.63
CA ILE A 132 7.57 4.32 -1.57
C ILE A 132 7.05 4.92 -2.87
N THR A 133 7.65 6.00 -3.39
CA THR A 133 7.07 6.78 -4.49
C THR A 133 7.23 6.11 -5.85
N VAL A 134 8.37 5.49 -6.10
CA VAL A 134 8.68 4.75 -7.34
C VAL A 134 8.90 3.27 -7.11
N SER A 135 8.65 2.79 -5.88
CA SER A 135 8.71 1.36 -5.53
C SER A 135 10.10 0.70 -5.69
N SER A 136 11.21 1.47 -5.56
CA SER A 136 12.57 0.92 -5.70
C SER A 136 12.80 -0.32 -4.83
N ASN A 137 13.20 -1.41 -5.45
CA ASN A 137 13.57 -2.66 -4.80
C ASN A 137 14.93 -2.52 -4.10
N PHE A 138 15.86 -1.83 -4.75
CA PHE A 138 17.19 -1.60 -4.20
C PHE A 138 17.12 -0.78 -2.89
N ALA A 139 16.36 0.33 -2.89
CA ALA A 139 16.14 1.10 -1.68
C ALA A 139 15.47 0.28 -0.57
N ALA A 140 14.51 -0.59 -0.93
CA ALA A 140 13.84 -1.46 0.03
C ALA A 140 14.81 -2.42 0.71
N ASN A 141 15.68 -3.11 -0.04
CA ASN A 141 16.66 -4.04 0.53
C ASN A 141 17.66 -3.35 1.44
N LEU A 142 18.18 -2.18 1.03
CA LEU A 142 19.08 -1.38 1.86
C LEU A 142 18.42 -0.98 3.20
N LEU A 143 17.17 -0.56 3.16
CA LEU A 143 16.42 -0.21 4.38
C LEU A 143 16.11 -1.43 5.24
N ILE A 144 15.74 -2.58 4.64
CA ILE A 144 15.47 -3.82 5.37
C ILE A 144 16.72 -4.28 6.13
N GLU A 145 17.88 -4.28 5.48
CA GLU A 145 19.16 -4.61 6.15
C GLU A 145 19.46 -3.63 7.30
N ARG A 146 19.30 -2.33 7.05
CA ARG A 146 19.59 -1.28 8.06
C ARG A 146 18.67 -1.37 9.28
N LEU A 147 17.39 -1.68 9.08
CA LEU A 147 16.37 -1.71 10.12
C LEU A 147 16.31 -3.06 10.86
N GLY A 148 16.62 -4.14 10.15
CA GLY A 148 16.49 -5.53 10.62
C GLY A 148 15.06 -6.07 10.50
N VAL A 149 14.92 -7.20 9.84
CA VAL A 149 13.63 -7.87 9.56
C VAL A 149 12.83 -8.12 10.84
N GLU A 150 13.47 -8.55 11.92
CA GLU A 150 12.80 -8.81 13.20
C GLU A 150 12.19 -7.55 13.83
N ASN A 151 12.78 -6.39 13.62
CA ASN A 151 12.21 -5.11 14.07
C ASN A 151 10.94 -4.80 13.28
N ILE A 152 10.98 -4.98 11.95
CA ILE A 152 9.83 -4.77 11.05
C ILE A 152 8.69 -5.71 11.47
N ARG A 153 8.97 -6.99 11.71
CA ARG A 153 7.97 -7.98 12.16
C ARG A 153 7.35 -7.60 13.50
N ARG A 154 8.15 -7.17 14.47
CA ARG A 154 7.63 -6.69 15.76
C ARG A 154 6.72 -5.49 15.61
N THR A 155 7.03 -4.60 14.67
CA THR A 155 6.16 -3.44 14.37
C THR A 155 4.84 -3.88 13.75
N VAL A 156 4.84 -4.82 12.80
CA VAL A 156 3.61 -5.41 12.25
C VAL A 156 2.72 -5.97 13.37
N THR A 157 3.28 -6.79 14.26
CA THR A 157 2.55 -7.38 15.40
C THR A 157 2.01 -6.30 16.36
N LYS A 158 2.81 -5.27 16.68
CA LYS A 158 2.36 -4.17 17.57
C LYS A 158 1.20 -3.37 17.00
N ILE A 159 1.16 -3.22 15.67
CA ILE A 159 0.06 -2.54 14.98
C ILE A 159 -1.20 -3.42 14.98
N GLY A 160 -1.07 -4.73 15.12
CA GLY A 160 -2.15 -5.70 14.98
C GLY A 160 -2.43 -6.07 13.52
N ALA A 161 -1.45 -5.90 12.62
CA ALA A 161 -1.53 -6.27 11.21
C ALA A 161 -1.03 -7.70 10.97
N ASP A 162 -1.44 -8.65 11.82
CA ASP A 162 -0.91 -10.03 11.90
C ASP A 162 -1.03 -10.84 10.60
N GLY A 163 -1.88 -10.39 9.66
CA GLY A 163 -1.97 -10.97 8.31
C GLY A 163 -0.79 -10.63 7.40
N MET A 164 0.15 -9.79 7.85
CA MET A 164 1.34 -9.40 7.09
C MET A 164 2.58 -10.09 7.64
N GLN A 165 3.44 -10.57 6.72
CA GLN A 165 4.70 -11.19 7.09
C GLN A 165 5.83 -10.64 6.20
N VAL A 166 6.83 -10.01 6.80
CA VAL A 166 8.08 -9.62 6.15
C VAL A 166 9.16 -10.57 6.61
N LEU A 167 9.67 -11.40 5.72
CA LEU A 167 10.70 -12.41 6.02
C LEU A 167 12.08 -11.99 5.51
N ARG A 168 12.14 -11.24 4.41
CA ARG A 168 13.36 -11.01 3.67
C ARG A 168 13.30 -9.75 2.81
N GLY A 169 14.45 -9.36 2.29
CA GLY A 169 14.52 -8.45 1.16
C GLY A 169 13.87 -9.03 -0.10
N VAL A 170 13.73 -8.22 -1.13
CA VAL A 170 13.20 -8.66 -2.43
C VAL A 170 14.30 -9.31 -3.27
N GLU A 171 13.90 -10.07 -4.30
CA GLU A 171 14.78 -10.72 -5.28
C GLU A 171 15.75 -11.77 -4.71
N ASP A 172 15.55 -12.26 -3.49
CA ASP A 172 16.21 -13.47 -3.01
C ASP A 172 15.59 -14.69 -3.69
N ALA A 173 16.16 -15.09 -4.83
CA ALA A 173 15.65 -16.18 -5.65
C ALA A 173 15.64 -17.52 -4.90
N LYS A 174 16.67 -17.80 -4.09
CA LYS A 174 16.75 -19.03 -3.28
C LYS A 174 15.63 -19.12 -2.26
N ALA A 175 15.29 -18.01 -1.62
CA ALA A 175 14.18 -17.97 -0.68
C ALA A 175 12.83 -18.09 -1.39
N PHE A 176 12.69 -17.47 -2.58
CA PHE A 176 11.49 -17.59 -3.40
C PHE A 176 11.24 -19.05 -3.82
N GLU A 177 12.25 -19.76 -4.32
CA GLU A 177 12.18 -21.17 -4.70
C GLU A 177 11.77 -22.09 -3.54
N LYS A 178 12.13 -21.72 -2.30
CA LYS A 178 11.72 -22.43 -1.08
C LYS A 178 10.38 -21.99 -0.51
N GLY A 179 9.65 -21.11 -1.21
CA GLY A 179 8.35 -20.60 -0.74
C GLY A 179 8.45 -19.64 0.46
N MET A 180 9.66 -19.17 0.80
CA MET A 180 9.89 -18.22 1.89
C MET A 180 9.58 -16.79 1.43
N ASN A 181 8.29 -16.49 1.27
CA ASN A 181 7.84 -15.24 0.68
C ASN A 181 7.34 -14.24 1.73
N ASN A 182 7.50 -12.94 1.41
CA ASN A 182 6.77 -11.90 2.09
C ASN A 182 5.29 -12.04 1.74
N THR A 183 4.42 -12.08 2.73
CA THR A 183 2.98 -12.29 2.52
C THR A 183 2.15 -11.17 3.15
N THR A 184 0.92 -11.02 2.68
CA THR A 184 -0.06 -10.07 3.21
C THR A 184 -1.47 -10.61 3.10
N THR A 185 -2.39 -9.97 3.82
CA THR A 185 -3.84 -10.11 3.66
C THR A 185 -4.46 -8.74 3.48
N ALA A 186 -5.65 -8.68 2.89
CA ALA A 186 -6.35 -7.40 2.73
C ALA A 186 -6.68 -6.79 4.11
N ARG A 187 -7.02 -7.61 5.10
CA ARG A 187 -7.25 -7.16 6.49
C ARG A 187 -5.98 -6.60 7.12
N GLY A 188 -4.84 -7.25 6.96
CA GLY A 188 -3.56 -6.77 7.53
C GLY A 188 -3.19 -5.39 7.03
N LEU A 189 -3.30 -5.16 5.70
CA LEU A 189 -3.07 -3.84 5.10
C LEU A 189 -4.13 -2.82 5.51
N LEU A 190 -5.42 -3.21 5.61
CA LEU A 190 -6.48 -2.34 6.11
C LEU A 190 -6.15 -1.83 7.53
N VAL A 191 -5.81 -2.73 8.45
CA VAL A 191 -5.47 -2.38 9.84
C VAL A 191 -4.28 -1.43 9.89
N LEU A 192 -3.23 -1.70 9.10
CA LEU A 192 -2.04 -0.86 9.05
C LEU A 192 -2.35 0.56 8.56
N LEU A 193 -3.07 0.69 7.44
CA LEU A 193 -3.41 1.99 6.86
C LEU A 193 -4.46 2.74 7.69
N GLU A 194 -5.41 2.04 8.30
CA GLU A 194 -6.40 2.62 9.21
C GLU A 194 -5.73 3.22 10.46
N LYS A 195 -4.75 2.51 11.04
CA LYS A 195 -3.95 3.03 12.14
C LYS A 195 -3.17 4.27 11.73
N LEU A 196 -2.54 4.26 10.54
CA LEU A 196 -1.83 5.41 10.01
C LEU A 196 -2.75 6.61 9.76
N ALA A 197 -3.99 6.38 9.30
CA ALA A 197 -4.97 7.42 9.05
C ALA A 197 -5.58 8.01 10.33
N ASN A 198 -5.78 7.19 11.36
CA ASN A 198 -6.38 7.57 12.64
C ASN A 198 -5.37 8.04 13.69
N GLY A 199 -4.08 7.79 13.47
CA GLY A 199 -2.89 8.18 14.24
C GLY A 199 -2.97 8.03 15.76
N PRO A 200 -1.84 8.20 16.44
CA PRO A 200 -0.51 8.04 15.85
C PRO A 200 -0.06 6.57 15.88
N VAL A 201 0.44 6.08 14.75
CA VAL A 201 1.16 4.79 14.68
C VAL A 201 2.58 4.95 15.24
N VAL A 202 3.20 6.08 14.95
CA VAL A 202 4.53 6.48 15.44
C VAL A 202 4.40 7.78 16.23
N SER A 203 4.14 8.89 15.56
CA SER A 203 3.80 10.20 16.13
C SER A 203 3.00 10.99 15.10
N THR A 204 2.28 12.02 15.52
CA THR A 204 1.47 12.85 14.61
C THR A 204 2.31 13.41 13.45
N LYS A 205 3.57 13.83 13.73
CA LYS A 205 4.48 14.35 12.70
C LYS A 205 4.96 13.26 11.77
N ALA A 206 5.42 12.14 12.31
CA ALA A 206 5.91 11.01 11.54
C ALA A 206 4.82 10.43 10.63
N ASP A 207 3.60 10.28 11.14
CA ASP A 207 2.46 9.76 10.38
C ASP A 207 2.07 10.71 9.23
N ALA A 208 2.07 12.03 9.48
CA ALA A 208 1.85 13.03 8.44
C ALA A 208 2.93 12.98 7.34
N ASP A 209 4.21 12.81 7.72
CA ASP A 209 5.33 12.66 6.78
C ASP A 209 5.17 11.37 5.93
N MET A 210 4.81 10.24 6.55
CA MET A 210 4.55 8.97 5.85
C MET A 210 3.36 9.07 4.89
N ILE A 211 2.25 9.69 5.32
CA ILE A 211 1.08 9.92 4.45
C ILE A 211 1.46 10.85 3.29
N ALA A 212 2.25 11.89 3.53
CA ALA A 212 2.71 12.78 2.47
C ALA A 212 3.61 12.04 1.46
N MET A 213 4.47 11.12 1.92
CA MET A 213 5.30 10.27 1.06
C MET A 213 4.43 9.34 0.20
N LEU A 214 3.48 8.63 0.80
CA LEU A 214 2.51 7.76 0.10
C LEU A 214 1.65 8.53 -0.90
N SER A 215 1.37 9.83 -0.65
CA SER A 215 0.59 10.67 -1.57
C SER A 215 1.39 11.11 -2.81
N ARG A 216 2.69 10.82 -2.88
CA ARG A 216 3.56 11.06 -4.05
C ARG A 216 3.83 9.80 -4.87
N GLN A 217 3.12 8.69 -4.59
CA GLN A 217 3.17 7.46 -5.41
C GLN A 217 2.92 7.79 -6.89
N THR A 218 3.73 7.21 -7.78
CA THR A 218 3.67 7.51 -9.23
C THR A 218 2.81 6.53 -10.04
N PHE A 219 2.51 5.33 -9.51
CA PHE A 219 1.70 4.30 -10.17
C PHE A 219 0.21 4.52 -9.83
N ASN A 220 -0.52 5.26 -10.68
CA ASN A 220 -1.86 5.77 -10.37
C ASN A 220 -2.98 5.11 -11.21
N ASP A 221 -2.74 3.97 -11.82
CA ASP A 221 -3.66 3.28 -12.72
C ASP A 221 -4.66 2.33 -12.03
N ALA A 222 -4.48 2.10 -10.72
CA ALA A 222 -5.30 1.21 -9.89
C ALA A 222 -6.36 1.99 -9.06
N ILE A 223 -6.29 2.01 -7.73
CA ILE A 223 -7.27 2.73 -6.90
C ILE A 223 -7.45 4.19 -7.32
N PRO A 224 -6.39 4.98 -7.61
CA PRO A 224 -6.55 6.35 -8.04
C PRO A 224 -7.38 6.53 -9.32
N ALA A 225 -7.28 5.61 -10.28
CA ALA A 225 -8.05 5.66 -11.52
C ALA A 225 -9.56 5.41 -11.34
N GLY A 226 -9.98 4.95 -10.15
CA GLY A 226 -11.38 4.70 -9.80
C GLY A 226 -12.10 5.88 -9.15
N VAL A 227 -11.38 6.96 -8.79
CA VAL A 227 -11.93 8.12 -8.11
C VAL A 227 -11.77 9.40 -8.96
N PRO A 228 -12.50 10.50 -8.67
CA PRO A 228 -12.36 11.75 -9.42
C PRO A 228 -10.93 12.30 -9.38
N ALA A 229 -10.50 12.88 -10.50
CA ALA A 229 -9.22 13.56 -10.59
C ALA A 229 -9.08 14.66 -9.51
N GLY A 230 -7.88 14.78 -8.95
CA GLY A 230 -7.60 15.73 -7.87
C GLY A 230 -7.96 15.22 -6.46
N THR A 231 -8.57 14.03 -6.33
CA THR A 231 -8.72 13.40 -5.01
C THR A 231 -7.34 13.07 -4.43
N ARG A 232 -7.07 13.53 -3.21
CA ARG A 232 -5.83 13.16 -2.51
C ARG A 232 -5.91 11.70 -2.09
N ILE A 233 -4.86 10.93 -2.43
CA ILE A 233 -4.74 9.51 -2.11
C ILE A 233 -3.32 9.27 -1.59
N ALA A 234 -3.21 8.52 -0.52
CA ALA A 234 -1.94 8.01 0.00
C ALA A 234 -1.96 6.49 -0.16
N HIS A 235 -1.13 5.94 -1.06
CA HIS A 235 -1.25 4.52 -1.41
C HIS A 235 0.09 3.86 -1.71
N LYS A 236 0.09 2.54 -1.73
CA LYS A 236 1.21 1.70 -2.15
C LYS A 236 0.71 0.55 -3.01
N THR A 237 1.19 0.49 -4.23
CA THR A 237 0.99 -0.62 -5.16
C THR A 237 1.95 -1.78 -4.88
N GLY A 238 1.64 -2.94 -5.40
CA GLY A 238 2.53 -4.09 -5.39
C GLY A 238 2.28 -4.98 -6.61
N THR A 239 3.31 -5.16 -7.45
CA THR A 239 3.21 -5.92 -8.69
C THR A 239 4.34 -6.94 -8.79
N ILE A 240 3.99 -8.17 -9.15
CA ILE A 240 4.87 -9.23 -9.68
C ILE A 240 4.04 -10.04 -10.70
N THR A 241 4.64 -11.02 -11.34
CA THR A 241 3.95 -11.87 -12.34
C THR A 241 2.60 -12.37 -11.81
N LYS A 242 1.51 -12.06 -12.50
CA LYS A 242 0.11 -12.43 -12.19
C LYS A 242 -0.41 -11.94 -10.83
N ILE A 243 0.26 -11.00 -10.20
CA ILE A 243 -0.16 -10.39 -8.94
C ILE A 243 -0.09 -8.88 -9.09
N HIS A 244 -1.20 -8.21 -8.77
CA HIS A 244 -1.26 -6.77 -8.71
C HIS A 244 -2.14 -6.34 -7.53
N HIS A 245 -1.63 -5.47 -6.70
CA HIS A 245 -2.26 -4.98 -5.48
C HIS A 245 -2.23 -3.47 -5.42
N ASP A 246 -3.22 -2.90 -4.74
CA ASP A 246 -3.16 -1.51 -4.28
C ASP A 246 -3.82 -1.39 -2.91
N ALA A 247 -3.21 -0.60 -2.03
CA ALA A 247 -3.67 -0.34 -0.67
C ALA A 247 -3.58 1.17 -0.39
N ALA A 248 -4.72 1.81 -0.11
CA ALA A 248 -4.85 3.26 -0.12
C ALA A 248 -5.64 3.82 1.06
N ILE A 249 -5.22 5.00 1.53
CA ILE A 249 -6.06 5.95 2.27
C ILE A 249 -6.58 6.96 1.26
N VAL A 250 -7.90 7.03 1.11
CA VAL A 250 -8.57 7.96 0.18
C VAL A 250 -9.17 9.11 0.98
N PHE A 251 -8.73 10.35 0.72
CA PHE A 251 -9.18 11.56 1.40
C PHE A 251 -10.41 12.14 0.69
N ALA A 252 -11.50 11.37 0.68
CA ALA A 252 -12.83 11.79 0.24
C ALA A 252 -13.50 12.70 1.29
N PRO A 253 -14.66 13.33 1.02
CA PRO A 253 -15.45 14.03 2.05
C PRO A 253 -15.75 13.16 3.29
N ARG A 254 -15.96 11.85 3.10
CA ARG A 254 -15.87 10.82 4.14
C ARG A 254 -14.63 9.97 3.84
N PRO A 255 -13.50 10.17 4.55
CA PRO A 255 -12.27 9.45 4.28
C PRO A 255 -12.41 7.95 4.57
N TYR A 256 -11.66 7.13 3.80
CA TYR A 256 -11.69 5.68 3.95
C TYR A 256 -10.35 5.02 3.59
N VAL A 257 -10.19 3.79 4.02
CA VAL A 257 -9.16 2.88 3.55
C VAL A 257 -9.78 1.88 2.58
N LEU A 258 -9.09 1.63 1.48
CA LEU A 258 -9.41 0.59 0.51
C LEU A 258 -8.16 -0.22 0.19
N VAL A 259 -8.29 -1.54 0.29
CA VAL A 259 -7.27 -2.51 -0.11
C VAL A 259 -7.90 -3.46 -1.12
N VAL A 260 -7.23 -3.65 -2.26
CA VAL A 260 -7.63 -4.63 -3.28
C VAL A 260 -6.39 -5.45 -3.65
N LEU A 261 -6.46 -6.75 -3.38
CA LEU A 261 -5.41 -7.71 -3.73
C LEU A 261 -5.93 -8.60 -4.86
N VAL A 262 -5.17 -8.70 -5.95
CA VAL A 262 -5.56 -9.45 -7.15
C VAL A 262 -4.45 -10.42 -7.51
N ARG A 263 -4.82 -11.67 -7.85
CA ARG A 263 -3.92 -12.65 -8.47
C ARG A 263 -4.64 -13.47 -9.55
N GLY A 264 -3.85 -13.95 -10.54
CA GLY A 264 -4.29 -14.90 -11.56
C GLY A 264 -4.49 -14.29 -12.95
N LEU A 265 -4.60 -12.96 -13.10
CA LEU A 265 -4.65 -12.32 -14.41
C LEU A 265 -3.25 -12.25 -15.05
N GLN A 266 -3.17 -12.41 -16.37
CA GLN A 266 -1.90 -12.42 -17.08
C GLN A 266 -1.34 -11.01 -17.27
N GLU A 267 -2.21 -10.07 -17.62
CA GLU A 267 -1.86 -8.70 -17.96
C GLU A 267 -2.09 -7.78 -16.75
N GLU A 268 -1.08 -7.02 -16.37
CA GLU A 268 -1.16 -6.05 -15.26
C GLU A 268 -2.28 -5.03 -15.47
N LYS A 269 -2.46 -4.56 -16.72
CA LYS A 269 -3.53 -3.60 -17.08
C LYS A 269 -4.94 -4.12 -16.80
N GLU A 270 -5.17 -5.44 -16.88
CA GLU A 270 -6.46 -6.04 -16.56
C GLU A 270 -6.72 -6.00 -15.06
N SER A 271 -5.67 -6.29 -14.27
CA SER A 271 -5.72 -6.17 -12.82
C SER A 271 -5.91 -4.72 -12.38
N ALA A 272 -5.20 -3.78 -12.98
CA ALA A 272 -5.35 -2.34 -12.71
C ALA A 272 -6.78 -1.86 -13.01
N ALA A 273 -7.33 -2.25 -14.16
CA ALA A 273 -8.70 -1.91 -14.54
C ALA A 273 -9.75 -2.49 -13.56
N LEU A 274 -9.55 -3.72 -13.08
CA LEU A 274 -10.39 -4.34 -12.07
C LEU A 274 -10.34 -3.58 -10.74
N ILE A 275 -9.14 -3.25 -10.27
CA ILE A 275 -8.94 -2.49 -9.03
C ILE A 275 -9.60 -1.11 -9.16
N ALA A 276 -9.41 -0.42 -10.28
CA ALA A 276 -10.04 0.87 -10.56
C ALA A 276 -11.59 0.78 -10.60
N ALA A 277 -12.15 -0.31 -11.18
CA ALA A 277 -13.60 -0.54 -11.19
C ALA A 277 -14.14 -0.75 -9.76
N ILE A 278 -13.47 -1.56 -8.94
CA ILE A 278 -13.84 -1.77 -7.52
C ILE A 278 -13.75 -0.44 -6.76
N SER A 279 -12.68 0.33 -6.95
CA SER A 279 -12.49 1.65 -6.33
C SER A 279 -13.64 2.61 -6.69
N ARG A 280 -14.10 2.60 -7.94
CA ARG A 280 -15.23 3.43 -8.41
C ARG A 280 -16.56 3.06 -7.73
N GLU A 281 -16.80 1.76 -7.52
CA GLU A 281 -17.99 1.29 -6.80
C GLU A 281 -17.98 1.74 -5.33
N VAL A 282 -16.81 1.60 -4.68
CA VAL A 282 -16.62 2.06 -3.29
C VAL A 282 -16.80 3.59 -3.20
N TRP A 283 -16.17 4.36 -4.08
CA TRP A 283 -16.35 5.82 -4.15
C TRP A 283 -17.81 6.21 -4.27
N GLY A 284 -18.57 5.54 -5.15
CA GLY A 284 -19.99 5.79 -5.35
C GLY A 284 -20.86 5.50 -4.12
N ALA A 285 -20.42 4.58 -3.24
CA ALA A 285 -21.13 4.19 -2.03
C ALA A 285 -20.84 5.10 -0.80
N VAL A 286 -19.73 5.82 -0.82
CA VAL A 286 -19.28 6.63 0.34
C VAL A 286 -19.77 8.08 0.28
N ARG A 287 -20.38 8.53 -0.81
CA ARG A 287 -20.89 9.89 -1.03
C ARG A 287 -22.01 10.28 -0.11
#